data_10573586a87313e840c2b4bf40dd5dbd
#
_entry.id   10573586a87313e840c2b4bf40dd5dbd
#
_cell.length_a   1.000
_cell.length_b   1.000
_cell.length_c   1.000
_cell.angle_alpha   90.00
_cell.angle_beta   90.00
_cell.angle_gamma   90.00
#
_symmetry.space_group_name_H-M   'P 1'
#
loop_
_entity.id
_entity.type
_entity.pdbx_description
1 polymer ?
#
loop_
_entity_poly.entity_id
_entity_poly.type
_entity_poly.pdbx_seq_one_letter_code
_entity_poly.pdbx_strand_id
1 'polypeptide(L)'
;VEVEGMTTYAELVDATLAHGLMPAVVPELKSITIGGAVSGVGIESSSFRHGLVHETVSEMDVLLANGDVVNCTADNEYRDLFFGLPNSYGTLGYILKLKALALPVKPYVRLTHIRIPDTDDFFATLQDWCTEETDFVDGTVFRRNDHYLTVGQFVDEAPYTSDYTHLNIYFRSISARSEDYLTTRDYLWRWDTDWFWCSKNLYVQNTLMRRLLGRKRLNSVTYQKVMRWNGRVGFTRTLSEWFGYHSESVIQDIDIPIENASNFLDF
;
A
#
# COMPACT_ATOMS: atom_id res chain seq x y z
N VAL A 1 -2.46 -19.10 3.79
CA VAL A 1 -2.38 -18.83 5.23
C VAL A 1 -3.77 -18.59 5.79
N GLU A 2 -4.04 -19.15 6.98
CA GLU A 2 -5.26 -18.86 7.74
C GLU A 2 -4.96 -17.80 8.80
N VAL A 3 -5.79 -16.76 8.89
CA VAL A 3 -5.51 -15.57 9.71
C VAL A 3 -6.78 -14.92 10.22
N GLU A 4 -6.74 -14.32 11.41
CA GLU A 4 -7.84 -13.54 11.97
C GLU A 4 -7.99 -12.20 11.23
N GLY A 5 -9.23 -11.78 10.98
CA GLY A 5 -9.53 -10.55 10.21
C GLY A 5 -8.95 -9.26 10.80
N MET A 6 -8.72 -9.22 12.13
CA MET A 6 -8.13 -8.07 12.83
C MET A 6 -6.59 -8.10 12.85
N THR A 7 -5.95 -9.13 12.33
CA THR A 7 -4.48 -9.19 12.22
C THR A 7 -3.99 -8.07 11.32
N THR A 8 -3.06 -7.29 11.82
CA THR A 8 -2.44 -6.22 11.02
C THR A 8 -1.47 -6.78 9.99
N TYR A 9 -1.28 -6.07 8.87
CA TYR A 9 -0.29 -6.49 7.89
C TYR A 9 1.14 -6.54 8.45
N ALA A 10 1.47 -5.70 9.44
CA ALA A 10 2.76 -5.78 10.12
C ALA A 10 2.96 -7.15 10.79
N GLU A 11 1.95 -7.63 11.53
CA GLU A 11 1.99 -8.94 12.20
C GLU A 11 1.97 -10.09 11.19
N LEU A 12 1.13 -10.00 10.16
CA LEU A 12 1.01 -11.01 9.13
C LEU A 12 2.30 -11.17 8.32
N VAL A 13 2.90 -10.06 7.88
CA VAL A 13 4.17 -10.05 7.15
C VAL A 13 5.30 -10.60 8.02
N ASP A 14 5.39 -10.19 9.29
CA ASP A 14 6.42 -10.71 10.19
C ASP A 14 6.30 -12.22 10.40
N ALA A 15 5.07 -12.73 10.55
CA ALA A 15 4.81 -14.15 10.70
C ALA A 15 5.12 -14.95 9.42
N THR A 16 4.72 -14.45 8.25
CA THR A 16 4.92 -15.17 6.97
C THR A 16 6.36 -15.12 6.48
N LEU A 17 7.05 -13.98 6.62
CA LEU A 17 8.47 -13.85 6.25
C LEU A 17 9.39 -14.80 7.03
N ALA A 18 9.04 -15.15 8.29
CA ALA A 18 9.76 -16.16 9.07
C ALA A 18 9.76 -17.53 8.40
N HIS A 19 8.84 -17.79 7.49
CA HIS A 19 8.71 -19.02 6.70
C HIS A 19 9.11 -18.85 5.23
N GLY A 20 9.72 -17.72 4.85
CA GLY A 20 10.07 -17.42 3.47
C GLY A 20 8.85 -17.15 2.57
N LEU A 21 7.75 -16.66 3.16
CA LEU A 21 6.50 -16.36 2.47
C LEU A 21 6.08 -14.91 2.73
N MET A 22 5.23 -14.36 1.85
CA MET A 22 4.51 -13.11 2.09
C MET A 22 3.05 -13.24 1.62
N PRO A 23 2.09 -12.45 2.15
CA PRO A 23 0.78 -12.32 1.53
C PRO A 23 0.91 -11.85 0.08
N ALA A 24 0.07 -12.33 -0.83
CA ALA A 24 0.19 -12.02 -2.27
C ALA A 24 0.08 -10.52 -2.57
N VAL A 25 -0.73 -9.79 -1.79
CA VAL A 25 -0.88 -8.33 -1.85
C VAL A 25 -0.71 -7.75 -0.45
N VAL A 26 0.24 -6.83 -0.26
CA VAL A 26 0.58 -6.23 1.04
C VAL A 26 0.41 -4.72 0.97
N PRO A 27 -0.75 -4.17 1.39
CA PRO A 27 -0.93 -2.71 1.50
C PRO A 27 0.12 -2.09 2.42
N GLU A 28 0.66 -0.96 2.02
CA GLU A 28 1.90 -0.40 2.60
C GLU A 28 1.77 0.21 3.99
N LEU A 29 0.54 0.38 4.51
CA LEU A 29 0.33 0.89 5.85
C LEU A 29 0.27 -0.26 6.86
N LYS A 30 1.26 -0.35 7.71
CA LYS A 30 1.46 -1.43 8.70
C LYS A 30 0.25 -1.73 9.58
N SER A 31 -0.57 -0.73 9.87
CA SER A 31 -1.73 -0.83 10.76
C SER A 31 -3.03 -1.25 10.08
N ILE A 32 -3.04 -1.41 8.76
CA ILE A 32 -4.19 -1.97 8.04
C ILE A 32 -4.35 -3.43 8.48
N THR A 33 -5.57 -3.82 8.83
CA THR A 33 -5.91 -5.22 9.11
C THR A 33 -6.30 -5.94 7.82
N ILE A 34 -6.04 -7.25 7.74
CA ILE A 34 -6.35 -7.99 6.52
C ILE A 34 -7.85 -8.01 6.21
N GLY A 35 -8.71 -8.15 7.22
CA GLY A 35 -10.16 -8.04 7.03
C GLY A 35 -10.59 -6.64 6.59
N GLY A 36 -9.92 -5.59 7.08
CA GLY A 36 -10.11 -4.21 6.62
C GLY A 36 -9.69 -4.01 5.17
N ALA A 37 -8.59 -4.61 4.75
CA ALA A 37 -8.11 -4.54 3.36
C ALA A 37 -9.03 -5.30 2.38
N VAL A 38 -9.66 -6.41 2.80
CA VAL A 38 -10.69 -7.10 2.00
C VAL A 38 -11.92 -6.20 1.86
N SER A 39 -12.44 -5.66 2.97
CA SER A 39 -13.64 -4.82 2.95
C SER A 39 -13.43 -3.45 2.31
N GLY A 40 -12.20 -2.95 2.24
CA GLY A 40 -11.82 -1.65 1.68
C GLY A 40 -11.06 -1.74 0.36
N VAL A 41 -10.99 -2.92 -0.24
CA VAL A 41 -10.36 -3.16 -1.56
C VAL A 41 -8.90 -2.71 -1.59
N GLY A 42 -8.05 -3.37 -0.78
CA GLY A 42 -6.61 -3.07 -0.76
C GLY A 42 -5.90 -3.42 -2.07
N ILE A 43 -4.99 -2.56 -2.49
CA ILE A 43 -4.17 -2.67 -3.71
C ILE A 43 -2.69 -2.47 -3.40
N GLU A 44 -1.80 -3.05 -4.21
CA GLU A 44 -0.34 -2.84 -4.18
C GLU A 44 0.29 -3.19 -5.53
N SER A 45 1.57 -2.92 -5.68
CA SER A 45 2.38 -3.13 -6.90
C SER A 45 2.42 -4.57 -7.43
N SER A 46 2.00 -5.55 -6.65
CA SER A 46 1.79 -6.95 -7.07
C SER A 46 0.38 -7.24 -7.60
N SER A 47 -0.54 -6.29 -7.51
CA SER A 47 -1.96 -6.49 -7.85
C SER A 47 -2.21 -6.72 -9.33
N PHE A 48 -1.35 -6.24 -10.22
CA PHE A 48 -1.46 -6.53 -11.64
C PHE A 48 -1.42 -8.04 -11.95
N ARG A 49 -0.76 -8.82 -11.08
CA ARG A 49 -0.56 -10.26 -11.22
C ARG A 49 -1.50 -11.08 -10.34
N HIS A 50 -1.81 -10.60 -9.15
CA HIS A 50 -2.54 -11.36 -8.13
C HIS A 50 -3.94 -10.81 -7.85
N GLY A 51 -4.34 -9.75 -8.53
CA GLY A 51 -5.58 -9.03 -8.23
C GLY A 51 -5.48 -8.17 -6.97
N LEU A 52 -6.61 -7.67 -6.52
CA LEU A 52 -6.74 -6.91 -5.29
C LEU A 52 -6.73 -7.84 -4.07
N VAL A 53 -6.59 -7.30 -2.86
CA VAL A 53 -6.50 -8.13 -1.64
C VAL A 53 -7.64 -9.16 -1.55
N HIS A 54 -8.88 -8.77 -1.82
CA HIS A 54 -10.03 -9.67 -1.73
C HIS A 54 -9.99 -10.83 -2.74
N GLU A 55 -9.34 -10.64 -3.90
CA GLU A 55 -9.19 -11.66 -4.93
C GLU A 55 -8.15 -12.73 -4.54
N THR A 56 -7.31 -12.44 -3.54
CA THR A 56 -6.35 -13.38 -2.98
C THR A 56 -6.94 -14.23 -1.83
N VAL A 57 -8.21 -14.03 -1.49
CA VAL A 57 -8.90 -14.73 -0.39
C VAL A 57 -9.81 -15.81 -0.94
N SER A 58 -9.72 -17.03 -0.40
CA SER A 58 -10.51 -18.16 -0.82
C SER A 58 -11.71 -18.48 0.08
N GLU A 59 -11.69 -18.00 1.33
CA GLU A 59 -12.68 -18.35 2.35
C GLU A 59 -12.69 -17.29 3.46
N MET A 60 -13.86 -16.96 3.98
CA MET A 60 -14.04 -16.02 5.08
C MET A 60 -15.10 -16.47 6.07
N ASP A 61 -14.81 -16.36 7.37
CA ASP A 61 -15.81 -16.43 8.43
C ASP A 61 -16.31 -15.02 8.74
N VAL A 62 -17.60 -14.78 8.58
CA VAL A 62 -18.21 -13.45 8.65
C VAL A 62 -19.26 -13.41 9.75
N LEU A 63 -19.12 -12.44 10.66
CA LEU A 63 -20.12 -12.11 11.67
C LEU A 63 -21.18 -11.19 11.05
N LEU A 64 -22.42 -11.66 11.02
CA LEU A 64 -23.59 -10.92 10.52
C LEU A 64 -24.23 -10.05 11.61
N ALA A 65 -25.08 -9.11 11.21
CA ALA A 65 -25.74 -8.19 12.12
C ALA A 65 -26.70 -8.87 13.13
N ASN A 66 -27.20 -10.07 12.82
CA ASN A 66 -28.05 -10.88 13.73
C ASN A 66 -27.23 -11.68 14.76
N GLY A 67 -25.89 -11.63 14.69
CA GLY A 67 -24.97 -12.36 15.59
C GLY A 67 -24.54 -13.72 15.07
N ASP A 68 -25.04 -14.19 13.93
CA ASP A 68 -24.60 -15.45 13.34
C ASP A 68 -23.20 -15.28 12.71
N VAL A 69 -22.41 -16.35 12.78
CA VAL A 69 -21.15 -16.46 12.07
C VAL A 69 -21.32 -17.46 10.92
N VAL A 70 -21.08 -16.99 9.71
CA VAL A 70 -21.24 -17.81 8.50
C VAL A 70 -19.91 -17.93 7.77
N ASN A 71 -19.66 -19.12 7.21
CA ASN A 71 -18.49 -19.36 6.38
C ASN A 71 -18.84 -19.07 4.92
N CYS A 72 -18.12 -18.11 4.31
CA CYS A 72 -18.35 -17.66 2.95
C CYS A 72 -17.24 -18.11 2.01
N THR A 73 -17.63 -18.71 0.89
CA THR A 73 -16.74 -19.10 -0.21
C THR A 73 -17.39 -18.75 -1.55
N ALA A 74 -16.61 -18.85 -2.65
CA ALA A 74 -17.14 -18.67 -4.00
C ALA A 74 -18.19 -19.70 -4.44
N ASP A 75 -18.27 -20.86 -3.75
CA ASP A 75 -19.02 -22.02 -4.22
C ASP A 75 -20.11 -22.50 -3.25
N ASN A 76 -20.29 -21.84 -2.08
CA ASN A 76 -21.31 -22.23 -1.12
C ASN A 76 -22.56 -21.32 -1.14
N GLU A 77 -23.51 -21.58 -0.24
CA GLU A 77 -24.78 -20.81 -0.12
C GLU A 77 -24.57 -19.32 0.21
N TYR A 78 -23.41 -18.93 0.75
CA TYR A 78 -23.04 -17.54 1.05
C TYR A 78 -22.20 -16.88 -0.04
N ARG A 79 -22.22 -17.43 -1.26
CA ARG A 79 -21.48 -16.92 -2.41
C ARG A 79 -21.72 -15.42 -2.67
N ASP A 80 -22.98 -14.98 -2.59
CA ASP A 80 -23.32 -13.57 -2.84
C ASP A 80 -22.75 -12.66 -1.75
N LEU A 81 -22.67 -13.12 -0.51
CA LEU A 81 -22.00 -12.41 0.57
C LEU A 81 -20.48 -12.38 0.34
N PHE A 82 -19.89 -13.50 -0.09
CA PHE A 82 -18.46 -13.58 -0.40
C PHE A 82 -18.04 -12.52 -1.42
N PHE A 83 -18.76 -12.38 -2.51
CA PHE A 83 -18.49 -11.39 -3.56
C PHE A 83 -19.01 -9.98 -3.21
N GLY A 84 -19.93 -9.83 -2.29
CA GLY A 84 -20.47 -8.55 -1.84
C GLY A 84 -19.66 -7.86 -0.74
N LEU A 85 -18.84 -8.60 0.01
CA LEU A 85 -18.02 -8.06 1.10
C LEU A 85 -16.94 -7.06 0.66
N PRO A 86 -16.21 -7.28 -0.46
CA PRO A 86 -15.32 -6.27 -0.99
C PRO A 86 -16.05 -4.94 -1.24
N ASN A 87 -15.38 -3.83 -0.92
CA ASN A 87 -15.93 -2.48 -1.00
C ASN A 87 -17.19 -2.20 -0.15
N SER A 88 -17.51 -3.11 0.79
CA SER A 88 -18.66 -2.93 1.69
C SER A 88 -18.37 -2.04 2.90
N TYR A 89 -17.10 -1.80 3.20
CA TYR A 89 -16.65 -1.04 4.39
C TYR A 89 -17.26 -1.55 5.70
N GLY A 90 -17.53 -2.87 5.79
CA GLY A 90 -18.11 -3.51 6.97
C GLY A 90 -19.63 -3.34 7.13
N THR A 91 -20.34 -2.84 6.11
CA THR A 91 -21.81 -2.66 6.18
C THR A 91 -22.58 -3.98 6.05
N LEU A 92 -21.98 -5.01 5.48
CA LEU A 92 -22.58 -6.34 5.31
C LEU A 92 -22.21 -7.33 6.43
N GLY A 93 -21.14 -7.08 7.16
CA GLY A 93 -20.65 -7.92 8.24
C GLY A 93 -19.19 -7.66 8.56
N TYR A 94 -18.69 -8.35 9.60
CA TYR A 94 -17.30 -8.26 10.03
C TYR A 94 -16.58 -9.57 9.74
N ILE A 95 -15.45 -9.50 9.02
CA ILE A 95 -14.59 -10.66 8.75
C ILE A 95 -13.84 -11.01 10.04
N LEU A 96 -14.15 -12.16 10.61
CA LEU A 96 -13.50 -12.66 11.82
C LEU A 96 -12.21 -13.41 11.49
N LYS A 97 -12.25 -14.21 10.42
CA LYS A 97 -11.15 -15.06 9.98
C LYS A 97 -11.22 -15.27 8.47
N LEU A 98 -10.10 -15.51 7.83
CA LEU A 98 -10.04 -15.75 6.39
C LEU A 98 -8.84 -16.63 6.00
N LYS A 99 -8.89 -17.20 4.80
CA LYS A 99 -7.77 -17.86 4.14
C LYS A 99 -7.26 -17.02 2.98
N ALA A 100 -6.02 -16.55 3.08
CA ALA A 100 -5.36 -15.74 2.07
C ALA A 100 -4.21 -16.49 1.38
N LEU A 101 -3.98 -16.16 0.13
CA LEU A 101 -2.85 -16.63 -0.65
C LEU A 101 -1.55 -16.04 -0.07
N ALA A 102 -0.54 -16.90 0.12
CA ALA A 102 0.82 -16.51 0.45
C ALA A 102 1.78 -17.04 -0.62
N LEU A 103 2.78 -16.24 -0.95
CA LEU A 103 3.74 -16.48 -2.03
C LEU A 103 5.15 -16.66 -1.45
N PRO A 104 5.99 -17.52 -2.06
CA PRO A 104 7.39 -17.61 -1.71
C PRO A 104 8.12 -16.30 -2.07
N VAL A 105 9.05 -15.89 -1.22
CA VAL A 105 9.87 -14.70 -1.44
C VAL A 105 11.34 -15.02 -1.49
N LYS A 106 12.14 -14.16 -2.16
CA LYS A 106 13.58 -14.12 -2.03
C LYS A 106 14.02 -13.06 -1.01
N PRO A 107 15.29 -13.07 -0.55
CA PRO A 107 15.76 -12.15 0.49
C PRO A 107 15.69 -10.67 0.11
N TYR A 108 15.83 -10.36 -1.18
CA TYR A 108 15.94 -8.99 -1.66
C TYR A 108 15.01 -8.72 -2.84
N VAL A 109 14.69 -7.45 -3.03
CA VAL A 109 14.01 -6.90 -4.20
C VAL A 109 14.97 -5.93 -4.88
N ARG A 110 15.24 -6.17 -6.16
CA ARG A 110 15.88 -5.23 -7.07
C ARG A 110 14.82 -4.34 -7.66
N LEU A 111 15.04 -3.02 -7.61
CA LEU A 111 14.20 -2.01 -8.22
C LEU A 111 14.89 -1.40 -9.42
N THR A 112 14.16 -1.23 -10.51
CA THR A 112 14.59 -0.46 -11.69
C THR A 112 13.63 0.71 -11.86
N HIS A 113 14.13 1.95 -11.84
CA HIS A 113 13.36 3.17 -12.04
C HIS A 113 13.58 3.72 -13.43
N ILE A 114 12.53 3.76 -14.24
CA ILE A 114 12.56 4.17 -15.64
C ILE A 114 11.78 5.47 -15.77
N ARG A 115 12.46 6.53 -16.18
CA ARG A 115 11.81 7.82 -16.45
C ARG A 115 11.20 7.81 -17.85
N ILE A 116 9.91 8.11 -17.97
CA ILE A 116 9.16 8.14 -19.23
C ILE A 116 8.36 9.44 -19.25
N PRO A 117 8.81 10.49 -19.94
CA PRO A 117 8.15 11.82 -19.93
C PRO A 117 6.82 11.87 -20.65
N ASP A 118 6.64 11.07 -21.69
CA ASP A 118 5.39 11.00 -22.45
C ASP A 118 4.38 10.12 -21.73
N THR A 119 3.12 10.56 -21.67
CA THR A 119 2.07 9.87 -20.91
C THR A 119 1.60 8.59 -21.60
N ASP A 120 1.47 8.60 -22.92
CA ASP A 120 1.06 7.43 -23.69
C ASP A 120 2.14 6.35 -23.64
N ASP A 121 3.40 6.73 -23.84
CA ASP A 121 4.55 5.84 -23.70
C ASP A 121 4.67 5.28 -22.29
N PHE A 122 4.33 6.07 -21.27
CA PHE A 122 4.35 5.63 -19.87
C PHE A 122 3.36 4.49 -19.62
N PHE A 123 2.10 4.63 -20.02
CA PHE A 123 1.10 3.58 -19.83
C PHE A 123 1.34 2.36 -20.73
N ALA A 124 1.82 2.56 -21.97
CA ALA A 124 2.21 1.46 -22.85
C ALA A 124 3.38 0.65 -22.24
N THR A 125 4.43 1.33 -21.77
CA THR A 125 5.56 0.67 -21.12
C THR A 125 5.15 -0.02 -19.82
N LEU A 126 4.24 0.58 -19.03
CA LEU A 126 3.73 -0.04 -17.82
C LEU A 126 3.02 -1.37 -18.14
N GLN A 127 2.19 -1.41 -19.18
CA GLN A 127 1.55 -2.64 -19.62
C GLN A 127 2.55 -3.70 -20.09
N ASP A 128 3.59 -3.31 -20.80
CA ASP A 128 4.63 -4.23 -21.27
C ASP A 128 5.39 -4.90 -20.12
N TRP A 129 5.53 -4.21 -18.97
CA TRP A 129 6.16 -4.76 -17.79
C TRP A 129 5.23 -5.61 -16.91
N CYS A 130 3.93 -5.55 -17.11
CA CYS A 130 2.96 -6.40 -16.40
C CYS A 130 2.98 -7.84 -16.95
N THR A 131 4.06 -8.56 -16.70
CA THR A 131 4.31 -9.93 -17.15
C THR A 131 4.48 -10.91 -15.99
N GLU A 132 4.48 -12.21 -16.26
CA GLU A 132 4.72 -13.25 -15.26
C GLU A 132 6.14 -13.23 -14.67
N GLU A 133 7.10 -12.61 -15.36
CA GLU A 133 8.50 -12.51 -14.91
C GLU A 133 8.75 -11.33 -13.98
N THR A 134 7.77 -10.41 -13.86
CA THR A 134 7.84 -9.23 -13.02
C THR A 134 7.09 -9.47 -11.71
N ASP A 135 7.70 -9.20 -10.56
CA ASP A 135 7.04 -9.40 -9.27
C ASP A 135 6.24 -8.16 -8.83
N PHE A 136 6.72 -6.96 -9.17
CA PHE A 136 6.13 -5.69 -8.75
C PHE A 136 6.21 -4.65 -9.87
N VAL A 137 5.11 -3.95 -10.13
CA VAL A 137 5.04 -2.82 -11.06
C VAL A 137 4.35 -1.66 -10.37
N ASP A 138 4.99 -0.49 -10.39
CA ASP A 138 4.51 0.70 -9.71
C ASP A 138 4.79 1.94 -10.57
N GLY A 139 3.82 2.84 -10.70
CA GLY A 139 3.91 4.08 -11.44
C GLY A 139 3.88 5.30 -10.52
N THR A 140 4.83 6.20 -10.64
CA THR A 140 4.88 7.45 -9.88
C THR A 140 4.88 8.66 -10.79
N VAL A 141 3.90 9.54 -10.63
CA VAL A 141 3.79 10.81 -11.36
C VAL A 141 4.11 11.96 -10.41
N PHE A 142 5.26 12.60 -10.58
CA PHE A 142 5.66 13.76 -9.77
C PHE A 142 5.03 15.05 -10.26
N ARG A 143 4.89 15.17 -11.56
CA ARG A 143 4.30 16.31 -12.27
C ARG A 143 4.11 15.97 -13.75
N ARG A 144 3.49 16.83 -14.50
CA ARG A 144 3.36 16.69 -15.95
C ARG A 144 4.72 16.44 -16.61
N ASN A 145 4.80 15.43 -17.46
CA ASN A 145 6.00 14.97 -18.17
C ASN A 145 7.16 14.50 -17.25
N ASP A 146 6.84 14.08 -16.03
CA ASP A 146 7.82 13.60 -15.07
C ASP A 146 7.28 12.34 -14.37
N HIS A 147 7.12 11.28 -15.18
CA HIS A 147 6.60 9.99 -14.80
C HIS A 147 7.75 9.00 -14.65
N TYR A 148 7.63 8.14 -13.66
CA TYR A 148 8.59 7.06 -13.39
C TYR A 148 7.84 5.74 -13.24
N LEU A 149 8.27 4.76 -14.02
CA LEU A 149 7.89 3.37 -13.82
C LEU A 149 8.93 2.71 -12.91
N THR A 150 8.48 2.08 -11.86
CA THR A 150 9.32 1.27 -10.96
C THR A 150 8.97 -0.20 -11.15
N VAL A 151 9.95 -0.98 -11.56
CA VAL A 151 9.84 -2.43 -11.74
C VAL A 151 10.63 -3.12 -10.65
N GLY A 152 9.99 -4.01 -9.90
CA GLY A 152 10.60 -4.79 -8.82
C GLY A 152 10.69 -6.27 -9.16
N GLN A 153 11.82 -6.88 -8.86
CA GLN A 153 12.07 -8.31 -9.05
C GLN A 153 12.75 -8.92 -7.82
N PHE A 154 12.30 -10.10 -7.41
CA PHE A 154 12.96 -10.85 -6.36
C PHE A 154 14.33 -11.36 -6.81
N VAL A 155 15.36 -11.12 -5.98
CA VAL A 155 16.73 -11.59 -6.22
C VAL A 155 17.30 -12.28 -4.97
N ASP A 156 18.20 -13.23 -5.19
CA ASP A 156 18.83 -14.00 -4.11
C ASP A 156 19.98 -13.22 -3.46
N GLU A 157 20.61 -12.32 -4.20
CA GLU A 157 21.75 -11.53 -3.75
C GLU A 157 21.56 -10.05 -4.11
N ALA A 158 22.10 -9.16 -3.30
CA ALA A 158 22.11 -7.73 -3.54
C ALA A 158 23.52 -7.17 -3.28
N PRO A 159 24.07 -6.30 -4.15
CA PRO A 159 25.39 -5.70 -3.94
C PRO A 159 25.40 -4.72 -2.76
N TYR A 160 24.26 -4.16 -2.41
CA TYR A 160 23.98 -3.30 -1.25
C TYR A 160 22.50 -3.31 -0.96
N THR A 161 22.08 -2.72 0.17
CA THR A 161 20.66 -2.42 0.45
C THR A 161 20.52 -0.98 0.90
N SER A 162 19.49 -0.30 0.38
CA SER A 162 19.12 1.06 0.81
C SER A 162 18.27 1.03 2.08
N ASP A 163 18.42 2.06 2.90
CA ASP A 163 17.67 2.25 4.15
C ASP A 163 16.79 3.50 4.05
N TYR A 164 15.48 3.30 3.97
CA TYR A 164 14.46 4.35 3.97
C TYR A 164 13.72 4.48 5.30
N THR A 165 14.24 3.87 6.35
CA THR A 165 13.61 3.88 7.68
C THR A 165 13.96 5.11 8.54
N HIS A 166 14.87 5.99 8.08
CA HIS A 166 15.30 7.15 8.85
C HIS A 166 15.50 8.41 8.01
N LEU A 167 16.74 8.69 7.57
CA LEU A 167 17.08 9.96 6.91
C LEU A 167 16.73 10.00 5.44
N ASN A 168 16.83 8.88 4.76
CA ASN A 168 16.46 8.77 3.36
C ASN A 168 14.95 8.60 3.23
N ILE A 169 14.42 9.06 2.11
CA ILE A 169 13.00 9.04 1.78
C ILE A 169 12.84 8.31 0.45
N TYR A 170 12.01 7.26 0.43
CA TYR A 170 11.88 6.36 -0.72
C TYR A 170 11.44 7.09 -1.99
N PHE A 171 10.36 7.89 -1.98
CA PHE A 171 9.88 8.53 -3.20
C PHE A 171 10.92 9.45 -3.85
N ARG A 172 11.86 10.01 -3.08
CA ARG A 172 12.95 10.84 -3.61
C ARG A 172 14.02 10.02 -4.32
N SER A 173 14.16 8.73 -3.99
CA SER A 173 15.11 7.87 -4.66
C SER A 173 14.64 7.48 -6.06
N ILE A 174 13.33 7.43 -6.30
CA ILE A 174 12.74 7.06 -7.59
C ILE A 174 13.27 7.96 -8.73
N SER A 175 13.39 9.27 -8.48
CA SER A 175 13.94 10.20 -9.46
C SER A 175 15.47 10.37 -9.38
N ALA A 176 16.10 9.91 -8.32
CA ALA A 176 17.53 10.09 -8.08
C ALA A 176 18.39 8.88 -8.48
N ARG A 177 17.80 7.72 -8.67
CA ARG A 177 18.47 6.46 -8.97
C ARG A 177 17.78 5.75 -10.11
N SER A 178 18.53 5.06 -10.95
CA SER A 178 17.99 4.15 -11.98
C SER A 178 17.82 2.72 -11.45
N GLU A 179 18.58 2.35 -10.41
CA GLU A 179 18.54 1.03 -9.78
C GLU A 179 18.71 1.16 -8.27
N ASP A 180 17.99 0.32 -7.52
CA ASP A 180 18.10 0.22 -6.07
C ASP A 180 17.85 -1.21 -5.58
N TYR A 181 18.31 -1.53 -4.36
CA TYR A 181 18.10 -2.83 -3.74
C TYR A 181 17.62 -2.65 -2.30
N LEU A 182 16.59 -3.40 -1.94
CA LEU A 182 16.05 -3.45 -0.57
C LEU A 182 15.96 -4.89 -0.09
N THR A 183 15.99 -5.10 1.22
CA THR A 183 15.48 -6.37 1.76
C THR A 183 14.00 -6.48 1.41
N THR A 184 13.49 -7.69 1.23
CA THR A 184 12.05 -7.89 0.92
C THR A 184 11.17 -7.21 1.97
N ARG A 185 11.53 -7.30 3.25
CA ARG A 185 10.82 -6.59 4.33
C ARG A 185 10.84 -5.08 4.16
N ASP A 186 11.98 -4.48 3.85
CA ASP A 186 12.10 -3.03 3.69
C ASP A 186 11.40 -2.54 2.43
N TYR A 187 11.35 -3.39 1.39
CA TYR A 187 10.56 -3.12 0.18
C TYR A 187 9.06 -3.03 0.52
N LEU A 188 8.51 -4.01 1.23
CA LEU A 188 7.09 -4.02 1.63
C LEU A 188 6.71 -2.78 2.44
N TRP A 189 7.65 -2.19 3.19
CA TRP A 189 7.40 -1.02 4.03
C TRP A 189 8.10 0.26 3.54
N ARG A 190 8.47 0.33 2.26
CA ARG A 190 9.25 1.44 1.68
C ARG A 190 8.59 2.81 1.85
N TRP A 191 7.27 2.86 1.84
CA TRP A 191 6.47 4.08 2.01
C TRP A 191 6.13 4.43 3.47
N ASP A 192 6.30 3.51 4.40
CA ASP A 192 5.84 3.65 5.79
C ASP A 192 6.43 4.88 6.49
N THR A 193 7.70 5.19 6.25
CA THR A 193 8.44 6.26 6.95
C THR A 193 7.98 7.65 6.55
N ASP A 194 7.46 7.84 5.38
CA ASP A 194 6.93 9.12 4.89
C ASP A 194 5.44 9.09 4.58
N TRP A 195 4.81 7.92 4.71
CA TRP A 195 3.38 7.71 4.52
C TRP A 195 2.91 8.33 3.18
N PHE A 196 3.45 7.82 2.06
CA PHE A 196 3.16 8.36 0.73
C PHE A 196 3.35 9.90 0.66
N TRP A 197 4.52 10.40 1.08
CA TRP A 197 4.86 11.83 1.20
C TRP A 197 3.92 12.69 2.07
N CYS A 198 2.89 12.13 2.72
CA CYS A 198 2.02 12.86 3.66
C CYS A 198 2.79 13.45 4.85
N SER A 199 3.96 12.91 5.19
CA SER A 199 4.89 13.48 6.16
C SER A 199 5.32 14.93 5.85
N LYS A 200 5.16 15.37 4.58
CA LYS A 200 5.35 16.78 4.17
C LYS A 200 4.47 17.73 4.97
N ASN A 201 3.23 17.37 5.22
CA ASN A 201 2.25 18.17 5.95
C ASN A 201 2.64 18.38 7.43
N LEU A 202 3.50 17.53 7.98
CA LEU A 202 4.03 17.60 9.34
C LEU A 202 5.47 18.14 9.38
N TYR A 203 6.00 18.66 8.26
CA TYR A 203 7.40 19.10 8.10
C TYR A 203 8.44 17.99 8.37
N VAL A 204 8.02 16.71 8.41
CA VAL A 204 8.87 15.57 8.76
C VAL A 204 9.76 15.12 7.60
N GLN A 205 9.63 15.74 6.43
CA GLN A 205 10.58 15.53 5.32
C GLN A 205 11.90 16.33 5.48
N ASN A 206 11.97 17.23 6.46
CA ASN A 206 13.19 17.94 6.77
C ASN A 206 14.17 17.04 7.54
N THR A 207 15.42 16.99 7.10
CA THR A 207 16.47 16.12 7.69
C THR A 207 16.69 16.39 9.19
N LEU A 208 16.61 17.65 9.63
CA LEU A 208 16.76 18.00 11.05
C LEU A 208 15.61 17.44 11.87
N MET A 209 14.36 17.59 11.40
CA MET A 209 13.18 17.03 12.05
C MET A 209 13.25 15.50 12.12
N ARG A 210 13.70 14.82 11.06
CA ARG A 210 13.89 13.37 11.05
C ARG A 210 14.95 12.92 12.07
N ARG A 211 16.05 13.67 12.20
CA ARG A 211 17.06 13.41 13.25
C ARG A 211 16.50 13.56 14.66
N LEU A 212 15.71 14.61 14.91
CA LEU A 212 15.08 14.85 16.21
C LEU A 212 14.03 13.80 16.58
N LEU A 213 13.23 13.38 15.64
CA LEU A 213 12.20 12.36 15.85
C LEU A 213 12.79 10.96 16.03
N GLY A 214 13.88 10.65 15.33
CA GLY A 214 14.55 9.36 15.34
C GLY A 214 13.69 8.24 14.68
N ARG A 215 14.33 7.11 14.38
CA ARG A 215 13.71 5.97 13.66
C ARG A 215 12.37 5.51 14.27
N LYS A 216 12.25 5.48 15.59
CA LYS A 216 11.06 4.93 16.28
C LYS A 216 9.77 5.72 16.04
N ARG A 217 9.87 7.00 15.68
CA ARG A 217 8.72 7.89 15.49
C ARG A 217 8.41 8.12 14.00
N LEU A 218 9.32 7.74 13.10
CA LEU A 218 9.16 7.91 11.66
C LEU A 218 8.46 6.68 11.08
N ASN A 219 7.14 6.62 11.21
CA ASN A 219 6.31 5.54 10.67
C ASN A 219 4.84 5.95 10.59
N SER A 220 4.06 5.28 9.76
CA SER A 220 2.64 5.53 9.53
C SER A 220 1.80 5.44 10.82
N VAL A 221 2.11 4.52 11.72
CA VAL A 221 1.39 4.36 13.01
C VAL A 221 1.50 5.61 13.87
N THR A 222 2.70 6.21 13.93
CA THR A 222 2.93 7.46 14.66
C THR A 222 2.17 8.62 14.01
N TYR A 223 2.24 8.75 12.70
CA TYR A 223 1.56 9.83 11.96
C TYR A 223 0.05 9.72 12.10
N GLN A 224 -0.53 8.52 12.02
CA GLN A 224 -1.96 8.30 12.25
C GLN A 224 -2.39 8.68 13.68
N LYS A 225 -1.55 8.44 14.70
CA LYS A 225 -1.85 8.88 16.07
C LYS A 225 -1.89 10.41 16.16
N VAL A 226 -0.94 11.10 15.54
CA VAL A 226 -0.90 12.56 15.47
C VAL A 226 -2.12 13.11 14.72
N MET A 227 -2.45 12.54 13.55
CA MET A 227 -3.60 12.97 12.75
C MET A 227 -4.93 12.74 13.48
N ARG A 228 -5.11 11.59 14.15
CA ARG A 228 -6.31 11.32 14.97
C ARG A 228 -6.41 12.27 16.16
N TRP A 229 -5.32 12.59 16.82
CA TRP A 229 -5.29 13.59 17.87
C TRP A 229 -5.69 14.97 17.34
N ASN A 230 -5.08 15.39 16.22
CA ASN A 230 -5.41 16.64 15.56
C ASN A 230 -6.91 16.71 15.15
N GLY A 231 -7.45 15.64 14.58
CA GLY A 231 -8.86 15.55 14.22
C GLY A 231 -9.82 15.68 15.43
N ARG A 232 -9.41 15.16 16.59
CA ARG A 232 -10.20 15.29 17.83
C ARG A 232 -10.13 16.70 18.44
N VAL A 233 -8.96 17.32 18.44
CA VAL A 233 -8.73 18.65 19.05
C VAL A 233 -9.10 19.78 18.09
N GLY A 234 -9.10 19.52 16.78
CA GLY A 234 -9.37 20.53 15.74
C GLY A 234 -8.28 21.60 15.63
N PHE A 235 -7.05 21.33 16.12
CA PHE A 235 -5.98 22.33 16.19
C PHE A 235 -5.66 22.98 14.84
N THR A 236 -5.45 22.19 13.78
CA THR A 236 -5.17 22.75 12.44
C THR A 236 -6.36 23.49 11.86
N ARG A 237 -7.60 23.03 12.13
CA ARG A 237 -8.83 23.69 11.71
C ARG A 237 -8.98 25.07 12.37
N THR A 238 -8.83 25.14 13.68
CA THR A 238 -8.89 26.42 14.43
C THR A 238 -7.82 27.39 13.96
N LEU A 239 -6.60 26.88 13.67
CA LEU A 239 -5.51 27.70 13.20
C LEU A 239 -5.78 28.22 11.77
N SER A 240 -6.30 27.40 10.87
CA SER A 240 -6.64 27.80 9.51
C SER A 240 -7.80 28.79 9.48
N GLU A 241 -8.81 28.58 10.30
CA GLU A 241 -9.93 29.55 10.48
C GLU A 241 -9.41 30.92 10.97
N TRP A 242 -8.45 30.92 11.89
CA TRP A 242 -7.86 32.17 12.42
C TRP A 242 -7.04 32.93 11.35
N PHE A 243 -6.38 32.20 10.43
CA PHE A 243 -5.64 32.79 9.32
C PHE A 243 -6.48 33.00 8.04
N GLY A 244 -7.78 32.71 8.07
CA GLY A 244 -8.66 32.85 6.89
C GLY A 244 -8.35 31.84 5.77
N TYR A 245 -7.70 30.73 6.09
CA TYR A 245 -7.40 29.64 5.16
C TYR A 245 -8.43 28.52 5.32
N HIS A 246 -9.07 28.11 4.24
CA HIS A 246 -9.85 26.88 4.19
C HIS A 246 -9.10 25.87 3.34
N SER A 247 -8.73 24.74 3.94
CA SER A 247 -8.00 23.64 3.27
C SER A 247 -8.56 22.31 3.71
N GLU A 248 -9.06 21.54 2.77
CA GLU A 248 -9.43 20.14 2.97
C GLU A 248 -8.40 19.25 2.27
N SER A 249 -7.90 18.24 2.98
CA SER A 249 -7.04 17.24 2.38
C SER A 249 -7.91 16.11 1.86
N VAL A 250 -7.83 15.83 0.57
CA VAL A 250 -8.50 14.71 -0.07
C VAL A 250 -7.44 13.67 -0.43
N ILE A 251 -7.66 12.42 -0.01
CA ILE A 251 -6.95 11.24 -0.50
C ILE A 251 -8.03 10.34 -1.07
N GLN A 252 -7.94 9.99 -2.34
CA GLN A 252 -8.93 9.22 -3.04
C GLN A 252 -8.27 8.23 -3.99
N ASP A 253 -8.72 6.98 -3.93
CA ASP A 253 -8.39 5.97 -4.92
C ASP A 253 -9.36 6.08 -6.09
N ILE A 254 -8.85 6.00 -7.31
CA ILE A 254 -9.62 6.08 -8.55
C ILE A 254 -9.18 4.95 -9.46
N ASP A 255 -10.11 4.07 -9.81
CA ASP A 255 -9.88 2.99 -10.76
C ASP A 255 -10.26 3.47 -12.17
N ILE A 256 -9.28 3.46 -13.07
CA ILE A 256 -9.45 3.92 -14.45
C ILE A 256 -9.02 2.82 -15.40
N PRO A 257 -9.87 2.41 -16.37
CA PRO A 257 -9.44 1.52 -17.42
C PRO A 257 -8.19 2.03 -18.12
N ILE A 258 -7.22 1.15 -18.35
CA ILE A 258 -5.88 1.52 -18.81
C ILE A 258 -5.90 2.28 -20.13
N GLU A 259 -6.86 1.98 -21.01
CA GLU A 259 -7.08 2.69 -22.29
C GLU A 259 -7.50 4.15 -22.11
N ASN A 260 -7.99 4.54 -20.94
CA ASN A 260 -8.39 5.91 -20.60
C ASN A 260 -7.40 6.60 -19.67
N ALA A 261 -6.40 5.89 -19.18
CA ALA A 261 -5.50 6.38 -18.13
C ALA A 261 -4.64 7.57 -18.59
N SER A 262 -4.15 7.56 -19.83
CA SER A 262 -3.39 8.67 -20.41
C SER A 262 -4.24 9.94 -20.49
N ASN A 263 -5.44 9.85 -21.06
CA ASN A 263 -6.37 10.99 -21.13
C ASN A 263 -6.74 11.56 -19.76
N PHE A 264 -6.92 10.69 -18.77
CA PHE A 264 -7.22 11.09 -17.39
C PHE A 264 -6.05 11.81 -16.74
N LEU A 265 -4.83 11.36 -16.97
CA LEU A 265 -3.63 11.97 -16.38
C LEU A 265 -3.31 13.34 -17.00
N ASP A 266 -3.65 13.55 -18.26
CA ASP A 266 -3.44 14.82 -18.97
C ASP A 266 -4.53 15.88 -18.68
N PHE A 267 -5.66 15.48 -18.10
CA PHE A 267 -6.73 16.36 -17.67
C PHE A 267 -6.34 17.16 -16.42
#